data_ce65faebbd7f3914b22a8a6137b526f9
#
_entry.id   ce65faebbd7f3914b22a8a6137b526f9
#
_cell.length_a   1.000
_cell.length_b   1.000
_cell.length_c   1.000
_cell.angle_alpha   90.00
_cell.angle_beta   90.00
_cell.angle_gamma   90.00
#
_symmetry.space_group_name_H-M   'P 1'
#
loop_
_entity.id
_entity.type
_entity.pdbx_description
1 polymer ?
#
loop_
_entity_poly.entity_id
_entity_poly.type
_entity_poly.pdbx_seq_one_letter_code
_entity_poly.pdbx_strand_id
1 'polypeptide(L)'
;MYNILIVDDEKIERNGIRLLLKRMGADFNIAEASNGKEALDYINAKKDSQDAPDILLTDVKMPFMDGIELIKEVRNNNIHTKNIIFSGYNEFEYAKL
;
A
#
# COMPACT_ATOMS: atom_id res chain seq x y z
N MET A 1 -4.99 15.29 7.48
CA MET A 1 -5.44 14.14 6.66
C MET A 1 -4.24 13.37 6.16
N TYR A 2 -4.24 12.06 6.37
CA TYR A 2 -3.18 11.19 5.86
C TYR A 2 -3.58 10.58 4.53
N ASN A 3 -2.63 10.54 3.61
CA ASN A 3 -2.80 9.87 2.33
C ASN A 3 -2.32 8.44 2.44
N ILE A 4 -3.20 7.49 2.16
CA ILE A 4 -2.89 6.06 2.22
C ILE A 4 -3.02 5.47 0.83
N LEU A 5 -2.01 4.72 0.41
CA LEU A 5 -2.10 3.91 -0.80
C LEU A 5 -2.21 2.45 -0.39
N ILE A 6 -3.31 1.81 -0.79
CA ILE A 6 -3.55 0.39 -0.56
C ILE A 6 -3.16 -0.36 -1.81
N VAL A 7 -2.29 -1.37 -1.67
CA VAL A 7 -1.82 -2.18 -2.79
C VAL A 7 -2.16 -3.64 -2.54
N ASP A 8 -3.01 -4.19 -3.40
CA ASP A 8 -3.43 -5.58 -3.33
C ASP A 8 -4.03 -5.95 -4.69
N ASP A 9 -3.72 -7.13 -5.20
CA ASP A 9 -4.23 -7.57 -6.49
C ASP A 9 -5.70 -7.99 -6.45
N GLU A 10 -6.27 -8.13 -5.26
CA GLU A 10 -7.68 -8.52 -5.10
C GLU A 10 -8.53 -7.34 -4.64
N LYS A 11 -9.49 -6.97 -5.47
CA LYS A 11 -10.39 -5.85 -5.19
C LYS A 11 -11.18 -6.05 -3.90
N ILE A 12 -11.60 -7.28 -3.63
CA ILE A 12 -12.38 -7.58 -2.44
C ILE A 12 -11.57 -7.28 -1.17
N GLU A 13 -10.29 -7.64 -1.17
CA GLU A 13 -9.42 -7.33 -0.04
C GLU A 13 -9.22 -5.83 0.12
N ARG A 14 -9.01 -5.11 -0.98
CA ARG A 14 -8.88 -3.64 -0.91
C ARG A 14 -10.13 -3.00 -0.35
N ASN A 15 -11.31 -3.47 -0.76
CA ASN A 15 -12.59 -2.96 -0.24
C ASN A 15 -12.71 -3.20 1.26
N GLY A 16 -12.29 -4.37 1.74
CA GLY A 16 -12.30 -4.69 3.16
C GLY A 16 -11.41 -3.78 3.97
N ILE A 17 -10.20 -3.52 3.47
CA ILE A 17 -9.25 -2.62 4.14
C ILE A 17 -9.81 -1.20 4.18
N ARG A 18 -10.36 -0.74 3.07
CA ARG A 18 -10.99 0.59 3.01
C ARG A 18 -12.10 0.73 4.05
N LEU A 19 -12.92 -0.29 4.19
CA LEU A 19 -13.99 -0.29 5.18
C LEU A 19 -13.45 -0.21 6.61
N LEU A 20 -12.42 -0.99 6.91
CA LEU A 20 -11.77 -0.96 8.22
C LEU A 20 -11.21 0.43 8.53
N LEU A 21 -10.54 1.05 7.57
CA LEU A 21 -9.98 2.38 7.75
C LEU A 21 -11.08 3.41 8.03
N LYS A 22 -12.20 3.30 7.35
CA LYS A 22 -13.34 4.19 7.59
C LYS A 22 -13.90 4.02 9.01
N ARG A 23 -13.92 2.80 9.51
CA ARG A 23 -14.43 2.52 10.85
C ARG A 23 -13.52 3.04 11.95
N MET A 24 -12.25 3.26 11.65
CA MET A 24 -11.32 3.81 12.64
C MET A 24 -11.61 5.27 12.97
N GLY A 25 -12.44 5.93 12.18
CA GLY A 25 -12.85 7.31 12.47
C GLY A 25 -11.79 8.35 12.17
N ALA A 26 -10.63 7.95 11.65
CA ALA A 26 -9.60 8.89 11.25
C ALA A 26 -9.88 9.41 9.85
N ASP A 27 -9.34 10.59 9.55
CA ASP A 27 -9.53 11.23 8.26
C ASP A 27 -8.43 10.80 7.29
N PHE A 28 -8.72 9.77 6.50
CA PHE A 28 -7.79 9.24 5.52
C PHE A 28 -8.26 9.56 4.10
N ASN A 29 -7.30 9.93 3.27
CA ASN A 29 -7.50 10.01 1.83
C ASN A 29 -6.92 8.72 1.24
N ILE A 30 -7.76 7.87 0.67
CA ILE A 30 -7.41 6.52 0.28
C ILE A 30 -7.32 6.39 -1.23
N ALA A 31 -6.18 5.92 -1.72
CA ALA A 31 -5.99 5.52 -3.11
C ALA A 31 -5.69 4.01 -3.15
N GLU A 32 -5.88 3.40 -4.29
CA GLU A 32 -5.70 1.96 -4.46
C GLU A 32 -4.86 1.67 -5.71
N ALA A 33 -4.07 0.62 -5.62
CA ALA A 33 -3.33 0.07 -6.75
C ALA A 33 -3.46 -1.45 -6.73
N SER A 34 -3.50 -2.07 -7.89
CA SER A 34 -3.73 -3.50 -8.01
C SER A 34 -2.45 -4.33 -8.14
N ASN A 35 -1.30 -3.69 -8.25
CA ASN A 35 -0.01 -4.37 -8.33
C ASN A 35 1.11 -3.39 -7.99
N GLY A 36 2.32 -3.94 -7.86
CA GLY A 36 3.48 -3.14 -7.47
C GLY A 36 3.87 -2.08 -8.49
N LYS A 37 3.76 -2.41 -9.78
CA LYS A 37 4.10 -1.44 -10.83
C LYS A 37 3.15 -0.26 -10.82
N GLU A 38 1.87 -0.53 -10.73
CA GLU A 38 0.84 0.52 -10.64
C GLU A 38 1.07 1.39 -9.41
N ALA A 39 1.43 0.77 -8.29
CA ALA A 39 1.74 1.49 -7.06
C ALA A 39 2.93 2.41 -7.24
N LEU A 40 4.02 1.91 -7.82
CA LEU A 40 5.22 2.72 -8.08
C LEU A 40 4.92 3.89 -9.00
N ASP A 41 4.17 3.65 -10.06
CA ASP A 41 3.79 4.70 -11.00
C ASP A 41 2.99 5.80 -10.28
N TYR A 42 2.05 5.39 -9.44
CA TYR A 42 1.26 6.32 -8.65
C TYR A 42 2.13 7.14 -7.69
N ILE A 43 2.99 6.45 -6.95
CA ILE A 43 3.87 7.10 -5.97
C ILE A 43 4.79 8.10 -6.65
N ASN A 44 5.41 7.70 -7.77
CA ASN A 44 6.31 8.57 -8.50
C ASN A 44 5.60 9.79 -9.08
N ALA A 45 4.36 9.61 -9.52
CA ALA A 45 3.58 10.72 -10.07
C ALA A 45 3.16 11.74 -9.00
N LYS A 46 2.99 11.29 -7.75
CA LYS A 46 2.45 12.12 -6.67
C LYS A 46 3.48 12.59 -5.66
N LYS A 47 4.70 12.10 -5.71
CA LYS A 47 5.70 12.27 -4.64
C LYS A 47 5.98 13.72 -4.24
N ASP A 48 5.82 14.66 -5.16
CA ASP A 48 6.07 16.07 -4.90
C ASP A 48 4.79 16.89 -4.75
N SER A 49 3.66 16.22 -4.55
CA SER A 49 2.36 16.87 -4.45
C SER A 49 1.76 16.70 -3.06
N GLN A 50 0.66 17.39 -2.82
CA GLN A 50 -0.10 17.24 -1.58
C GLN A 50 -0.76 15.87 -1.46
N ASP A 51 -0.90 15.16 -2.58
CA ASP A 51 -1.52 13.84 -2.62
C ASP A 51 -0.49 12.71 -2.46
N ALA A 52 0.77 13.05 -2.21
CA ALA A 52 1.80 12.04 -2.01
C ALA A 52 1.42 11.10 -0.86
N PRO A 53 1.53 9.78 -1.05
CA PRO A 53 1.20 8.86 0.02
C PRO A 53 2.08 9.05 1.25
N ASP A 54 1.44 9.11 2.40
CA ASP A 54 2.14 9.11 3.69
C ASP A 54 2.35 7.69 4.18
N ILE A 55 1.41 6.81 3.85
CA ILE A 55 1.39 5.43 4.29
C ILE A 55 1.21 4.53 3.07
N LEU A 56 2.08 3.55 2.94
CA LEU A 56 1.96 2.49 1.94
C LEU A 56 1.50 1.22 2.67
N LEU A 57 0.32 0.74 2.34
CA LEU A 57 -0.27 -0.44 2.94
C LEU A 57 -0.36 -1.49 1.85
N THR A 58 0.52 -2.49 1.89
CA THR A 58 0.64 -3.45 0.80
C THR A 58 0.51 -4.89 1.24
N ASP A 59 -0.11 -5.70 0.39
CA ASP A 59 -0.10 -7.14 0.52
C ASP A 59 1.31 -7.66 0.23
N VAL A 60 1.64 -8.81 0.80
CA VAL A 60 2.92 -9.48 0.55
C VAL A 60 2.94 -10.12 -0.83
N LYS A 61 1.99 -11.00 -1.10
CA LYS A 61 1.99 -11.76 -2.35
C LYS A 61 1.18 -11.09 -3.43
N MET A 62 1.87 -10.65 -4.46
CA MET A 62 1.25 -10.09 -5.65
C MET A 62 2.02 -10.57 -6.87
N PRO A 63 1.35 -10.70 -8.04
CA PRO A 63 2.04 -11.07 -9.27
C PRO A 63 3.11 -10.05 -9.64
N PHE A 64 4.22 -10.53 -10.17
CA PHE A 64 5.33 -9.76 -10.74
C PHE A 64 6.20 -9.03 -9.72
N MET A 65 5.61 -8.28 -8.82
CA MET A 65 6.35 -7.56 -7.78
C MET A 65 5.60 -7.72 -6.47
N ASP A 66 6.17 -8.42 -5.51
CA ASP A 66 5.54 -8.59 -4.21
C ASP A 66 5.68 -7.33 -3.34
N GLY A 67 5.02 -7.33 -2.18
CA GLY A 67 5.03 -6.17 -1.30
C GLY A 67 6.41 -5.81 -0.76
N ILE A 68 7.26 -6.79 -0.54
CA ILE A 68 8.62 -6.55 -0.04
C ILE A 68 9.46 -5.89 -1.12
N GLU A 69 9.36 -6.38 -2.36
CA GLU A 69 10.05 -5.77 -3.49
C GLU A 69 9.57 -4.34 -3.74
N LEU A 70 8.26 -4.11 -3.62
CA LEU A 70 7.69 -2.79 -3.75
C LEU A 70 8.29 -1.82 -2.74
N ILE A 71 8.38 -2.23 -1.48
CA ILE A 71 8.95 -1.40 -0.42
C ILE A 71 10.41 -1.09 -0.70
N LYS A 72 11.17 -2.07 -1.19
CA LYS A 72 12.57 -1.85 -1.55
C LYS A 72 12.70 -0.81 -2.67
N GLU A 73 11.85 -0.90 -3.68
CA GLU A 73 11.86 0.06 -4.78
C GLU A 73 11.50 1.47 -4.32
N VAL A 74 10.53 1.59 -3.44
CA VAL A 74 10.13 2.87 -2.86
C VAL A 74 11.31 3.49 -2.11
N ARG A 75 12.01 2.72 -1.31
CA ARG A 75 13.18 3.19 -0.57
C ARG A 75 14.32 3.58 -1.51
N ASN A 76 14.56 2.79 -2.55
CA ASN A 76 15.63 3.07 -3.52
C ASN A 76 15.39 4.35 -4.28
N ASN A 77 14.15 4.76 -4.42
CA ASN A 77 13.77 6.01 -5.08
C ASN A 77 13.73 7.21 -4.11
N ASN A 78 14.24 7.03 -2.90
CA ASN A 78 14.26 8.06 -1.86
C ASN A 78 12.87 8.60 -1.51
N ILE A 79 11.87 7.75 -1.59
CA ILE A 79 10.50 8.11 -1.24
C ILE A 79 10.26 7.66 0.19
N HIS A 80 9.83 8.60 1.03
CA HIS A 80 9.64 8.37 2.46
C HIS A 80 8.17 8.13 2.76
N THR A 81 7.78 6.86 2.81
CA THR A 81 6.46 6.45 3.24
C THR A 81 6.60 5.58 4.48
N LYS A 82 5.59 5.59 5.33
CA LYS A 82 5.48 4.59 6.37
C LYS A 82 4.92 3.34 5.73
N ASN A 83 5.65 2.24 5.81
CA ASN A 83 5.30 1.03 5.10
C ASN A 83 4.71 0.00 6.04
N ILE A 84 3.52 -0.47 5.71
CA ILE A 84 2.82 -1.50 6.48
C ILE A 84 2.53 -2.65 5.54
N ILE A 85 2.97 -3.85 5.91
CA ILE A 85 2.69 -5.05 5.15
C ILE A 85 1.59 -5.81 5.86
N PHE A 86 0.58 -6.18 5.12
CA PHE A 86 -0.43 -7.09 5.62
C PHE A 86 -0.39 -8.37 4.78
N SER A 87 -0.93 -9.44 5.30
CA SER A 87 -1.04 -10.66 4.53
C SER A 87 -2.48 -11.13 4.55
N GLY A 88 -2.87 -11.80 3.49
CA GLY A 88 -4.12 -12.50 3.47
C GLY A 88 -4.11 -13.60 4.53
N TYR A 89 -5.24 -14.21 4.74
CA TYR A 89 -5.43 -15.20 5.78
C TYR A 89 -4.34 -16.29 5.80
N ASN A 90 -3.94 -16.76 4.63
CA ASN A 90 -2.95 -17.82 4.49
C ASN A 90 -1.51 -17.32 4.53
N GLU A 91 -1.30 -16.01 4.60
CA GLU A 91 0.02 -15.39 4.51
C GLU A 91 0.48 -14.81 5.84
N PHE A 92 -0.23 -15.12 6.91
CA PHE A 92 0.03 -14.53 8.22
C PHE A 92 1.47 -14.72 8.68
N GLU A 93 2.09 -15.86 8.33
CA GLU A 93 3.46 -16.14 8.74
C GLU A 93 4.47 -15.14 8.15
N TYR A 94 4.21 -14.61 6.97
CA TYR A 94 5.06 -13.60 6.36
C TYR A 94 5.09 -12.31 7.18
N ALA A 95 3.99 -11.95 7.76
CA ALA A 95 3.89 -10.70 8.50
C ALA A 95 4.71 -10.71 9.78
N LYS A 96 5.10 -11.89 10.25
CA LYS A 96 5.90 -12.03 11.47
C LYS A 96 7.40 -11.83 11.22
N LEU A 97 7.81 -11.92 9.99
CA LEU A 97 9.22 -11.80 9.64
C LEU A 97 9.65 -10.34 9.58
#